data_6385f6c3b8a6d95ce0941fba3efe0c1a
#
_entry.id   6385f6c3b8a6d95ce0941fba3efe0c1a
#
_cell.length_a   1.000
_cell.length_b   1.000
_cell.length_c   1.000
_cell.angle_alpha   90.00
_cell.angle_beta   90.00
_cell.angle_gamma   90.00
#
_symmetry.space_group_name_H-M   'P 1'
#
loop_
_entity.id
_entity.type
_entity.pdbx_description
1 polymer ?
#
loop_
_entity_poly.entity_id
_entity_poly.type
_entity_poly.pdbx_seq_one_letter_code
_entity_poly.pdbx_strand_id
1 'polypeptide(L)'
;MKIRVKVFLLNLISLLIVNCEEDWNYNRLGPDVWYKTFPNCKGQSQSPINIKTACTIYEQFSSFLFSKNFNENIRMTLINDGHTIKGQLSDQQQIVQVQGGNLRGTYEFVNFHVHWGANENVGSEHQM
;
A
#
# COMPACT_ATOMS: atom_id res chain seq x y z
N MET A 1 13.09 23.42 -52.98
CA MET A 1 11.90 23.82 -52.25
C MET A 1 11.13 22.59 -51.75
N LYS A 2 11.64 21.89 -50.75
CA LYS A 2 10.99 20.70 -50.14
C LYS A 2 11.51 20.43 -48.71
N ILE A 3 11.44 21.41 -47.82
CA ILE A 3 11.76 21.18 -46.38
C ILE A 3 10.80 22.06 -45.52
N ARG A 4 9.49 21.88 -45.63
CA ARG A 4 8.55 22.56 -44.71
C ARG A 4 7.39 21.71 -44.22
N VAL A 5 7.34 20.42 -44.52
CA VAL A 5 6.19 19.59 -44.14
C VAL A 5 6.49 18.64 -42.94
N LYS A 6 7.76 18.45 -42.57
CA LYS A 6 8.11 17.52 -41.47
C LYS A 6 8.07 18.11 -40.05
N VAL A 7 8.05 19.42 -39.89
CA VAL A 7 8.06 20.06 -38.56
C VAL A 7 6.65 20.14 -37.96
N PHE A 8 5.62 20.09 -38.76
CA PHE A 8 4.22 20.20 -38.26
C PHE A 8 3.64 18.88 -37.71
N LEU A 9 4.17 17.74 -38.12
CA LEU A 9 3.70 16.44 -37.62
C LEU A 9 4.33 16.03 -36.29
N LEU A 10 5.52 16.58 -35.94
CA LEU A 10 6.14 16.28 -34.66
C LEU A 10 5.51 17.04 -33.48
N ASN A 11 4.84 18.15 -33.73
CA ASN A 11 4.17 18.93 -32.68
C ASN A 11 2.76 18.43 -32.35
N LEU A 12 2.15 17.57 -33.17
CA LEU A 12 0.83 16.98 -32.87
C LEU A 12 0.93 15.70 -32.00
N ILE A 13 2.10 15.07 -31.94
CA ILE A 13 2.31 13.84 -31.16
C ILE A 13 2.63 14.15 -29.68
N SER A 14 3.07 15.37 -29.38
CA SER A 14 3.39 15.77 -28.01
C SER A 14 2.18 16.26 -27.19
N LEU A 15 0.97 16.25 -27.74
CA LEU A 15 -0.25 16.70 -27.05
C LEU A 15 -1.18 15.54 -26.63
N LEU A 16 -0.77 14.31 -26.80
CA LEU A 16 -1.36 13.18 -26.09
C LEU A 16 -0.63 13.02 -24.76
N ILE A 17 -0.69 14.03 -23.90
CA ILE A 17 -0.58 13.82 -22.46
C ILE A 17 -1.83 13.02 -22.13
N VAL A 18 -1.68 11.70 -22.04
CA VAL A 18 -2.62 10.87 -21.32
C VAL A 18 -2.56 11.39 -19.89
N ASN A 19 -3.46 12.28 -19.53
CA ASN A 19 -3.78 12.55 -18.15
C ASN A 19 -4.29 11.21 -17.62
N CYS A 20 -3.41 10.45 -16.98
CA CYS A 20 -3.82 9.39 -16.09
C CYS A 20 -4.53 10.12 -14.94
N GLU A 21 -5.85 10.27 -15.02
CA GLU A 21 -6.62 10.78 -13.89
C GLU A 21 -6.38 9.78 -12.76
N GLU A 22 -5.82 10.29 -11.67
CA GLU A 22 -5.72 9.51 -10.44
C GLU A 22 -7.14 9.18 -9.99
N ASP A 23 -7.46 7.89 -9.87
CA ASP A 23 -8.76 7.43 -9.39
C ASP A 23 -9.02 7.85 -7.94
N TRP A 24 -7.96 8.17 -7.18
CA TRP A 24 -8.00 8.61 -5.78
C TRP A 24 -6.71 9.35 -5.37
N ASN A 25 -6.81 10.21 -4.37
CA ASN A 25 -5.68 10.89 -3.74
C ASN A 25 -6.07 11.30 -2.32
N TYR A 26 -5.21 12.05 -1.62
CA TYR A 26 -5.48 12.56 -0.28
C TYR A 26 -6.01 14.00 -0.24
N ASN A 27 -6.37 14.57 -1.40
CA ASN A 27 -6.90 15.93 -1.55
C ASN A 27 -8.36 15.89 -2.03
N ARG A 28 -8.62 16.38 -3.24
CA ARG A 28 -9.97 16.48 -3.81
C ARG A 28 -10.67 15.13 -3.99
N LEU A 29 -9.90 14.06 -4.29
CA LEU A 29 -10.37 12.69 -4.38
C LEU A 29 -9.96 11.90 -3.12
N GLY A 30 -10.09 12.54 -1.96
CA GLY A 30 -9.68 12.03 -0.66
C GLY A 30 -10.63 11.00 -0.05
N PRO A 31 -10.35 10.59 1.21
CA PRO A 31 -11.07 9.53 1.91
C PRO A 31 -12.60 9.68 1.92
N ASP A 32 -13.10 10.91 1.99
CA ASP A 32 -14.53 11.22 2.04
C ASP A 32 -15.29 10.81 0.76
N VAL A 33 -14.57 10.59 -0.33
CA VAL A 33 -15.18 10.22 -1.62
C VAL A 33 -14.70 8.90 -2.19
N TRP A 34 -13.71 8.23 -1.57
CA TRP A 34 -13.18 6.95 -2.07
C TRP A 34 -14.24 5.89 -2.27
N TYR A 35 -15.26 5.84 -1.42
CA TYR A 35 -16.35 4.87 -1.52
C TYR A 35 -17.15 4.96 -2.83
N LYS A 36 -17.06 6.07 -3.56
CA LYS A 36 -17.73 6.24 -4.86
C LYS A 36 -17.10 5.38 -5.94
N THR A 37 -15.77 5.25 -5.90
CA THR A 37 -14.99 4.41 -6.81
C THR A 37 -14.74 3.02 -6.20
N PHE A 38 -14.52 2.97 -4.87
CA PHE A 38 -14.22 1.76 -4.11
C PHE A 38 -15.27 1.54 -3.01
N PRO A 39 -16.41 0.90 -3.29
CA PRO A 39 -17.53 0.79 -2.35
C PRO A 39 -17.17 0.18 -0.99
N ASN A 40 -16.17 -0.70 -0.95
CA ASN A 40 -15.68 -1.33 0.28
C ASN A 40 -15.08 -0.32 1.27
N CYS A 41 -14.64 0.87 0.83
CA CYS A 41 -14.16 1.93 1.72
C CYS A 41 -15.27 2.48 2.66
N LYS A 42 -16.53 2.14 2.43
CA LYS A 42 -17.66 2.44 3.32
C LYS A 42 -18.18 1.20 4.06
N GLY A 43 -17.51 0.08 3.95
CA GLY A 43 -17.86 -1.18 4.60
C GLY A 43 -17.62 -1.14 6.11
N GLN A 44 -18.03 -2.21 6.79
CA GLN A 44 -17.90 -2.34 8.25
C GLN A 44 -16.54 -2.88 8.71
N SER A 45 -15.72 -3.38 7.81
CA SER A 45 -14.39 -3.95 8.10
C SER A 45 -13.31 -2.97 7.67
N GLN A 46 -13.13 -1.92 8.44
CA GLN A 46 -12.15 -0.86 8.18
C GLN A 46 -10.95 -0.94 9.13
N SER A 47 -9.85 -0.33 8.74
CA SER A 47 -8.66 -0.10 9.57
C SER A 47 -8.27 1.39 9.48
N PRO A 48 -7.74 1.95 10.54
CA PRO A 48 -7.47 1.36 11.86
C PRO A 48 -8.73 1.13 12.71
N ILE A 49 -8.59 0.35 13.78
CA ILE A 49 -9.65 0.12 14.75
C ILE A 49 -9.28 0.69 16.12
N ASN A 50 -10.30 1.00 16.93
CA ASN A 50 -10.12 1.34 18.34
C ASN A 50 -10.29 0.07 19.19
N ILE A 51 -9.21 -0.39 19.83
CA ILE A 51 -9.19 -1.57 20.70
C ILE A 51 -9.50 -1.13 22.13
N LYS A 52 -10.74 -1.35 22.57
CA LYS A 52 -11.13 -1.08 23.94
C LYS A 52 -10.66 -2.20 24.86
N THR A 53 -9.61 -1.98 25.61
CA THR A 53 -8.99 -2.99 26.51
C THR A 53 -10.00 -3.60 27.49
N ALA A 54 -10.97 -2.83 27.97
CA ALA A 54 -12.04 -3.33 28.84
C ALA A 54 -12.97 -4.37 28.15
N CYS A 55 -12.93 -4.47 26.83
CA CYS A 55 -13.73 -5.42 26.04
C CYS A 55 -12.87 -6.56 25.46
N THR A 56 -11.58 -6.65 25.81
CA THR A 56 -10.70 -7.72 25.35
C THR A 56 -10.78 -8.93 26.27
N ILE A 57 -10.56 -10.10 25.72
CA ILE A 57 -10.43 -11.37 26.45
C ILE A 57 -8.99 -11.81 26.33
N TYR A 58 -8.39 -12.21 27.46
CA TYR A 58 -7.05 -12.80 27.43
C TYR A 58 -7.12 -14.19 26.77
N GLU A 59 -6.30 -14.39 25.77
CA GLU A 59 -6.11 -15.66 25.10
C GLU A 59 -4.62 -15.89 24.84
N GLN A 60 -4.14 -17.09 25.13
CA GLN A 60 -2.76 -17.47 24.87
C GLN A 60 -2.66 -18.14 23.50
N PHE A 61 -2.00 -17.47 22.58
CA PHE A 61 -1.71 -18.01 21.25
C PHE A 61 -0.36 -18.75 21.22
N SER A 62 -0.22 -19.66 20.27
CA SER A 62 1.09 -20.24 19.95
C SER A 62 2.04 -19.14 19.43
N SER A 63 3.34 -19.37 19.55
CA SER A 63 4.32 -18.44 18.99
C SER A 63 4.22 -18.36 17.47
N PHE A 64 4.56 -17.20 16.92
CA PHE A 64 4.79 -17.08 15.47
C PHE A 64 6.04 -17.85 15.06
N LEU A 65 5.95 -18.55 13.96
CA LEU A 65 7.05 -19.26 13.32
C LEU A 65 7.33 -18.59 11.98
N PHE A 66 8.50 -17.98 11.86
CA PHE A 66 8.96 -17.36 10.62
C PHE A 66 9.81 -18.32 9.81
N SER A 67 9.82 -18.19 8.48
CA SER A 67 10.71 -18.94 7.62
C SER A 67 12.18 -18.67 7.97
N LYS A 68 13.08 -19.62 7.66
CA LYS A 68 14.50 -19.55 8.05
C LYS A 68 15.20 -18.28 7.59
N ASN A 69 14.84 -17.78 6.42
CA ASN A 69 15.41 -16.57 5.82
C ASN A 69 14.93 -15.27 6.47
N PHE A 70 13.98 -15.30 7.41
CA PHE A 70 13.52 -14.10 8.13
C PHE A 70 14.65 -13.42 8.93
N ASN A 71 15.61 -14.19 9.46
CA ASN A 71 16.75 -13.68 10.22
C ASN A 71 17.96 -13.35 9.34
N GLU A 72 17.85 -13.45 8.04
CA GLU A 72 18.90 -13.12 7.09
C GLU A 72 18.74 -11.68 6.59
N ASN A 73 19.81 -11.13 6.02
CA ASN A 73 19.75 -9.84 5.34
C ASN A 73 18.91 -9.97 4.06
N ILE A 74 17.68 -9.49 4.12
CA ILE A 74 16.76 -9.52 3.01
C ILE A 74 16.94 -8.23 2.19
N ARG A 75 17.23 -8.38 0.90
CA ARG A 75 17.30 -7.24 0.00
C ARG A 75 15.90 -6.82 -0.42
N MET A 76 15.60 -5.53 -0.24
CA MET A 76 14.31 -4.95 -0.59
C MET A 76 14.48 -3.80 -1.57
N THR A 77 13.49 -3.63 -2.44
CA THR A 77 13.33 -2.46 -3.30
C THR A 77 12.30 -1.54 -2.67
N LEU A 78 12.69 -0.27 -2.45
CA LEU A 78 11.79 0.78 -1.98
C LEU A 78 11.28 1.57 -3.17
N ILE A 79 9.99 1.81 -3.21
CA ILE A 79 9.27 2.51 -4.28
C ILE A 79 8.43 3.61 -3.63
N ASN A 80 8.57 4.83 -4.14
CA ASN A 80 7.60 5.89 -3.90
C ASN A 80 6.63 5.87 -5.08
N ASP A 81 5.37 5.50 -4.83
CA ASP A 81 4.33 5.37 -5.85
C ASP A 81 3.41 6.62 -5.93
N GLY A 82 3.80 7.70 -5.24
CA GLY A 82 3.02 8.94 -5.15
C GLY A 82 2.00 8.95 -4.01
N HIS A 83 1.64 7.79 -3.45
CA HIS A 83 0.70 7.65 -2.35
C HIS A 83 1.38 7.20 -1.06
N THR A 84 2.40 6.37 -1.16
CA THR A 84 3.16 5.84 -0.02
C THR A 84 4.57 5.43 -0.42
N ILE A 85 5.39 5.15 0.58
CA ILE A 85 6.65 4.42 0.41
C ILE A 85 6.36 2.94 0.63
N LYS A 86 6.58 2.14 -0.40
CA LYS A 86 6.34 0.70 -0.43
C LYS A 86 7.65 -0.06 -0.51
N GLY A 87 7.82 -1.09 0.31
CA GLY A 87 8.94 -2.01 0.25
C GLY A 87 8.50 -3.39 -0.20
N GLN A 88 9.22 -3.98 -1.15
CA GLN A 88 8.97 -5.33 -1.63
C GLN A 88 10.29 -6.09 -1.80
N LEU A 89 10.24 -7.42 -1.80
CA LEU A 89 11.43 -8.23 -2.05
C LEU A 89 12.02 -7.90 -3.42
N SER A 90 13.35 -7.66 -3.46
CA SER A 90 14.06 -7.41 -4.74
C SER A 90 14.18 -8.67 -5.57
N ASP A 91 14.24 -9.83 -4.91
CA ASP A 91 14.23 -11.15 -5.55
C ASP A 91 12.87 -11.79 -5.31
N GLN A 92 12.10 -11.94 -6.38
CA GLN A 92 10.76 -12.55 -6.34
C GLN A 92 10.79 -14.06 -6.11
N GLN A 93 11.95 -14.71 -6.20
CA GLN A 93 12.11 -16.12 -5.84
C GLN A 93 12.34 -16.31 -4.33
N GLN A 94 12.66 -15.24 -3.61
CA GLN A 94 12.81 -15.27 -2.17
C GLN A 94 11.43 -15.27 -1.49
N ILE A 95 11.12 -16.34 -0.76
CA ILE A 95 9.86 -16.50 -0.06
C ILE A 95 10.11 -16.27 1.43
N VAL A 96 9.44 -15.28 2.01
CA VAL A 96 9.41 -14.99 3.44
C VAL A 96 8.01 -15.29 3.97
N GLN A 97 7.90 -16.17 4.96
CA GLN A 97 6.62 -16.66 5.45
C GLN A 97 6.51 -16.58 6.97
N VAL A 98 5.27 -16.50 7.44
CA VAL A 98 4.89 -16.61 8.85
C VAL A 98 3.70 -17.54 9.01
N GLN A 99 3.71 -18.31 10.11
CA GLN A 99 2.61 -19.16 10.57
C GLN A 99 2.55 -19.16 12.11
N GLY A 100 1.59 -19.84 12.71
CA GLY A 100 1.40 -19.83 14.16
C GLY A 100 0.61 -18.61 14.63
N GLY A 101 0.66 -18.25 15.90
CA GLY A 101 -0.08 -17.11 16.44
C GLY A 101 -1.60 -17.19 16.24
N ASN A 102 -2.16 -18.42 16.14
CA ASN A 102 -3.56 -18.67 15.77
C ASN A 102 -3.94 -18.25 14.33
N LEU A 103 -2.96 -18.00 13.48
CA LEU A 103 -3.22 -17.81 12.04
C LEU A 103 -3.76 -19.10 11.42
N ARG A 104 -4.76 -18.99 10.53
CA ARG A 104 -5.41 -20.16 9.90
C ARG A 104 -4.56 -20.86 8.83
N GLY A 105 -3.32 -20.44 8.64
CA GLY A 105 -2.41 -21.02 7.65
C GLY A 105 -1.07 -20.33 7.63
N THR A 106 -0.30 -20.61 6.58
CA THR A 106 0.96 -19.93 6.30
C THR A 106 0.69 -18.72 5.43
N TYR A 107 1.24 -17.57 5.84
CA TYR A 107 1.14 -16.32 5.10
C TYR A 107 2.49 -15.97 4.53
N GLU A 108 2.47 -15.47 3.31
CA GLU A 108 3.64 -15.05 2.58
C GLU A 108 3.76 -13.52 2.57
N PHE A 109 4.98 -13.01 2.77
CA PHE A 109 5.23 -11.60 2.69
C PHE A 109 5.12 -11.12 1.24
N VAL A 110 4.27 -10.15 1.00
CA VAL A 110 4.08 -9.52 -0.31
C VAL A 110 4.80 -8.16 -0.35
N ASN A 111 4.48 -7.28 0.57
CA ASN A 111 5.09 -5.96 0.70
C ASN A 111 4.77 -5.36 2.07
N PHE A 112 5.48 -4.30 2.41
CA PHE A 112 5.04 -3.35 3.42
C PHE A 112 4.87 -1.97 2.80
N HIS A 113 4.06 -1.14 3.42
CA HIS A 113 3.94 0.27 3.07
C HIS A 113 3.68 1.11 4.32
N VAL A 114 3.99 2.39 4.23
CA VAL A 114 3.98 3.29 5.37
C VAL A 114 2.73 4.16 5.33
N HIS A 115 2.09 4.35 6.48
CA HIS A 115 1.03 5.31 6.69
C HIS A 115 1.54 6.44 7.58
N TRP A 116 1.20 7.67 7.26
CA TRP A 116 1.56 8.85 8.06
C TRP A 116 0.50 9.93 7.91
N GLY A 117 0.48 10.86 8.85
CA GLY A 117 -0.38 12.04 8.82
C GLY A 117 0.40 13.32 8.58
N ALA A 118 -0.32 14.44 8.53
CA ALA A 118 0.26 15.77 8.35
C ALA A 118 1.10 16.23 9.57
N ASN A 119 0.88 15.63 10.74
CA ASN A 119 1.62 15.89 11.97
C ASN A 119 1.48 14.67 12.92
N GLU A 120 2.12 14.74 14.09
CA GLU A 120 2.17 13.67 15.10
C GLU A 120 0.81 13.25 15.69
N ASN A 121 -0.23 14.08 15.54
CA ASN A 121 -1.55 13.81 16.11
C ASN A 121 -2.54 13.23 15.09
N VAL A 122 -2.13 13.03 13.85
CA VAL A 122 -2.95 12.47 12.78
C VAL A 122 -2.17 11.43 12.00
N GLY A 123 -2.85 10.38 11.62
CA GLY A 123 -2.26 9.25 10.92
C GLY A 123 -3.23 8.07 10.94
N SER A 124 -2.77 6.92 10.53
CA SER A 124 -3.57 5.71 10.44
C SER A 124 -2.99 4.65 11.37
N GLU A 125 -3.32 4.71 12.64
CA GLU A 125 -2.86 3.80 13.68
C GLU A 125 -4.04 3.22 14.48
N HIS A 126 -3.89 1.96 14.90
CA HIS A 126 -4.82 1.38 15.86
C HIS A 126 -4.66 2.04 17.23
N GLN A 127 -5.76 2.27 17.92
CA GLN A 127 -5.79 2.84 19.27
C GLN A 127 -6.08 1.74 20.29
N MET A 128 -5.46 1.86 21.47
CA MET A 128 -5.65 0.95 22.61
C MET A 128 -5.91 1.74 23.87
#